data_ec317907bf982dd8f32e4790ca288293
#
_entry.id   ec317907bf982dd8f32e4790ca288293
#
_cell.length_a   1.000
_cell.length_b   1.000
_cell.length_c   1.000
_cell.angle_alpha   90.00
_cell.angle_beta   90.00
_cell.angle_gamma   90.00
#
_symmetry.space_group_name_H-M   'P 1'
#
loop_
_entity.id
_entity.type
_entity.pdbx_description
1 polymer ?
#
loop_
_entity_poly.entity_id
_entity_poly.type
_entity_poly.pdbx_seq_one_letter_code
_entity_poly.pdbx_strand_id
1 'polypeptide(L)'
;MSICTREISLEILNLIYNGITFDEALVKVENWAKLDARDKSFVKMIILTLIRRNIEIDLILSNYVKYIPRDFVTNILRIGITQILFLRIPEYSAVNISANLVKKRKKNLTNFVNAVLRQICRDKEKLISNLHIQKNIPQWIFSNWKKSFGIDLAQKFANQCLKEPYLDINIKKNEFSLKNWSNALNGKNLFGEIVRKKNTGSIEDLSNYSDGKWWIQSASASVPVNIICNYFEKINYCKTNILEVGAAPGGKTTQLCDNKFNVTALDIS
;
A
#
# COMPACT_ATOMS: atom_id res chain seq x y z
N MET A 1 -9.83 -21.98 -18.41
CA MET A 1 -8.40 -21.82 -18.06
C MET A 1 -8.33 -21.05 -16.76
N SER A 2 -7.60 -21.53 -15.76
CA SER A 2 -7.42 -20.74 -14.53
C SER A 2 -6.63 -19.46 -14.84
N ILE A 3 -7.15 -18.34 -14.37
CA ILE A 3 -6.55 -17.02 -14.57
C ILE A 3 -5.26 -16.96 -13.73
N CYS A 4 -4.12 -16.64 -14.37
CA CYS A 4 -2.84 -16.57 -13.66
C CYS A 4 -2.67 -15.22 -12.96
N THR A 5 -2.71 -15.21 -11.64
CA THR A 5 -2.54 -13.99 -10.81
C THR A 5 -1.24 -13.23 -11.11
N ARG A 6 -0.14 -13.93 -11.47
CA ARG A 6 1.14 -13.28 -11.84
C ARG A 6 1.08 -12.62 -13.21
N GLU A 7 0.27 -13.15 -14.13
CA GLU A 7 0.04 -12.52 -15.44
C GLU A 7 -0.73 -11.21 -15.27
N ILE A 8 -1.77 -11.20 -14.44
CA ILE A 8 -2.49 -9.99 -14.04
C ILE A 8 -1.55 -8.99 -13.32
N SER A 9 -0.72 -9.48 -12.40
CA SER A 9 0.28 -8.62 -11.73
C SER A 9 1.22 -7.96 -12.74
N LEU A 10 1.65 -8.70 -13.78
CA LEU A 10 2.50 -8.16 -14.84
C LEU A 10 1.78 -7.08 -15.66
N GLU A 11 0.52 -7.30 -16.02
CA GLU A 11 -0.28 -6.33 -16.78
C GLU A 11 -0.48 -5.03 -15.98
N ILE A 12 -0.86 -5.14 -14.71
CA ILE A 12 -1.00 -3.99 -13.80
C ILE A 12 0.33 -3.24 -13.67
N LEU A 13 1.43 -3.97 -13.45
CA LEU A 13 2.74 -3.36 -13.30
C LEU A 13 3.18 -2.61 -14.57
N ASN A 14 2.93 -3.17 -15.74
CA ASN A 14 3.21 -2.50 -17.02
C ASN A 14 2.43 -1.19 -17.16
N LEU A 15 1.16 -1.15 -16.77
CA LEU A 15 0.35 0.07 -16.77
C LEU A 15 0.91 1.13 -15.82
N ILE A 16 1.32 0.71 -14.62
CA ILE A 16 1.92 1.62 -13.62
C ILE A 16 3.22 2.24 -14.14
N TYR A 17 4.10 1.44 -14.76
CA TYR A 17 5.34 1.97 -15.35
C TYR A 17 5.11 2.87 -16.59
N ASN A 18 3.92 2.79 -17.17
CA ASN A 18 3.46 3.72 -18.22
C ASN A 18 2.71 4.96 -17.66
N GLY A 19 2.78 5.19 -16.34
CA GLY A 19 2.24 6.40 -15.70
C GLY A 19 0.78 6.31 -15.25
N ILE A 20 0.17 5.12 -15.35
CA ILE A 20 -1.19 4.88 -14.85
C ILE A 20 -1.14 4.65 -13.35
N THR A 21 -2.06 5.22 -12.59
CA THR A 21 -2.16 5.00 -11.15
C THR A 21 -2.52 3.54 -10.83
N PHE A 22 -2.21 3.08 -9.60
CA PHE A 22 -2.50 1.71 -9.19
C PHE A 22 -4.00 1.37 -9.30
N ASP A 23 -4.86 2.27 -8.80
CA ASP A 23 -6.31 2.03 -8.81
C ASP A 23 -6.89 2.02 -10.22
N GLU A 24 -6.46 2.94 -11.09
CA GLU A 24 -6.83 2.94 -12.51
C GLU A 24 -6.33 1.68 -13.23
N ALA A 25 -5.12 1.22 -12.92
CA ALA A 25 -4.57 0.01 -13.51
C ALA A 25 -5.39 -1.24 -13.14
N LEU A 26 -5.89 -1.31 -11.90
CA LEU A 26 -6.81 -2.38 -11.50
C LEU A 26 -8.09 -2.42 -12.35
N VAL A 27 -8.67 -1.25 -12.63
CA VAL A 27 -9.90 -1.16 -13.43
C VAL A 27 -9.65 -1.48 -14.90
N LYS A 28 -8.48 -1.10 -15.45
CA LYS A 28 -8.13 -1.30 -16.86
C LYS A 28 -7.79 -2.75 -17.23
N VAL A 29 -7.39 -3.57 -16.25
CA VAL A 29 -7.06 -4.98 -16.51
C VAL A 29 -8.33 -5.82 -16.51
N GLU A 30 -8.78 -6.25 -17.69
CA GLU A 30 -10.05 -6.96 -17.91
C GLU A 30 -10.28 -8.16 -16.97
N ASN A 31 -9.23 -8.97 -16.78
CA ASN A 31 -9.32 -10.18 -15.96
C ASN A 31 -9.28 -9.90 -14.45
N TRP A 32 -9.04 -8.66 -14.03
CA TRP A 32 -9.07 -8.29 -12.62
C TRP A 32 -10.44 -8.52 -11.97
N ALA A 33 -11.52 -8.13 -12.65
CA ALA A 33 -12.88 -8.28 -12.14
C ALA A 33 -13.26 -9.76 -11.90
N LYS A 34 -12.69 -10.68 -12.71
CA LYS A 34 -12.97 -12.13 -12.67
C LYS A 34 -12.24 -12.87 -11.54
N LEU A 35 -11.30 -12.22 -10.86
CA LEU A 35 -10.58 -12.82 -9.74
C LEU A 35 -11.46 -12.89 -8.49
N ASP A 36 -11.29 -13.97 -7.72
CA ASP A 36 -11.85 -14.04 -6.37
C ASP A 36 -11.14 -13.09 -5.39
N ALA A 37 -11.67 -12.94 -4.19
CA ALA A 37 -11.12 -12.03 -3.17
C ALA A 37 -9.69 -12.40 -2.74
N ARG A 38 -9.37 -13.71 -2.68
CA ARG A 38 -8.05 -14.22 -2.31
C ARG A 38 -7.01 -13.88 -3.38
N ASP A 39 -7.34 -14.12 -4.64
CA ASP A 39 -6.47 -13.83 -5.77
C ASP A 39 -6.27 -12.33 -5.96
N LYS A 40 -7.32 -11.52 -5.77
CA LYS A 40 -7.21 -10.04 -5.75
C LYS A 40 -6.26 -9.57 -4.65
N SER A 41 -6.40 -10.08 -3.45
CA SER A 41 -5.51 -9.76 -2.31
C SER A 41 -4.06 -10.15 -2.61
N PHE A 42 -3.86 -11.30 -3.24
CA PHE A 42 -2.54 -11.78 -3.60
C PHE A 42 -1.87 -10.91 -4.68
N VAL A 43 -2.58 -10.50 -5.72
CA VAL A 43 -2.09 -9.57 -6.74
C VAL A 43 -1.72 -8.22 -6.11
N LYS A 44 -2.61 -7.66 -5.27
CA LYS A 44 -2.34 -6.42 -4.55
C LYS A 44 -1.07 -6.54 -3.68
N MET A 45 -0.91 -7.65 -2.96
CA MET A 45 0.27 -7.91 -2.12
C MET A 45 1.56 -7.91 -2.96
N ILE A 46 1.58 -8.58 -4.11
CA ILE A 46 2.76 -8.58 -5.00
C ILE A 46 3.08 -7.16 -5.46
N ILE A 47 2.11 -6.45 -6.05
CA ILE A 47 2.33 -5.14 -6.66
C ILE A 47 2.72 -4.10 -5.62
N LEU A 48 1.99 -4.00 -4.52
CA LEU A 48 2.27 -3.00 -3.48
C LEU A 48 3.60 -3.26 -2.78
N THR A 49 4.00 -4.52 -2.58
CA THR A 49 5.32 -4.86 -2.05
C THR A 49 6.42 -4.46 -3.03
N LEU A 50 6.24 -4.75 -4.31
CA LEU A 50 7.17 -4.38 -5.36
C LEU A 50 7.35 -2.85 -5.45
N ILE A 51 6.26 -2.09 -5.49
CA ILE A 51 6.30 -0.62 -5.58
C ILE A 51 7.05 -0.02 -4.37
N ARG A 52 6.75 -0.49 -3.16
CA ARG A 52 7.44 -0.01 -1.94
C ARG A 52 8.94 -0.27 -1.96
N ARG A 53 9.40 -1.30 -2.68
CA ARG A 53 10.81 -1.76 -2.73
C ARG A 53 11.42 -1.66 -4.11
N ASN A 54 10.82 -0.88 -5.00
CA ASN A 54 11.21 -0.81 -6.40
C ASN A 54 12.69 -0.47 -6.60
N ILE A 55 13.19 0.54 -5.89
CA ILE A 55 14.59 0.97 -6.02
C ILE A 55 15.55 -0.15 -5.56
N GLU A 56 15.23 -0.81 -4.45
CA GLU A 56 16.04 -1.91 -3.92
C GLU A 56 16.01 -3.14 -4.83
N ILE A 57 14.85 -3.47 -5.39
CA ILE A 57 14.70 -4.57 -6.36
C ILE A 57 15.54 -4.30 -7.61
N ASP A 58 15.54 -3.07 -8.11
CA ASP A 58 16.34 -2.69 -9.28
C ASP A 58 17.85 -2.70 -8.98
N LEU A 59 18.26 -2.28 -7.78
CA LEU A 59 19.64 -2.39 -7.32
C LEU A 59 20.09 -3.85 -7.20
N ILE A 60 19.22 -4.73 -6.67
CA ILE A 60 19.52 -6.17 -6.63
C ILE A 60 19.64 -6.71 -8.06
N LEU A 61 18.69 -6.41 -8.92
CA LEU A 61 18.68 -6.89 -10.29
C LEU A 61 19.94 -6.46 -11.06
N SER A 62 20.44 -5.24 -10.86
CA SER A 62 21.65 -4.72 -11.51
C SER A 62 22.93 -5.51 -11.19
N ASN A 63 22.95 -6.26 -10.09
CA ASN A 63 24.07 -7.15 -9.75
C ASN A 63 24.08 -8.45 -10.58
N TYR A 64 22.96 -8.81 -11.19
CA TYR A 64 22.81 -10.06 -11.95
C TYR A 64 22.64 -9.84 -13.45
N VAL A 65 22.34 -8.61 -13.87
CA VAL A 65 22.05 -8.26 -15.27
C VAL A 65 22.81 -6.99 -15.64
N LYS A 66 23.72 -7.10 -16.62
CA LYS A 66 24.55 -5.95 -17.07
C LYS A 66 23.71 -4.81 -17.68
N TYR A 67 22.63 -5.16 -18.34
CA TYR A 67 21.69 -4.21 -18.94
C TYR A 67 20.27 -4.58 -18.56
N ILE A 68 19.54 -3.64 -17.99
CA ILE A 68 18.15 -3.81 -17.58
C ILE A 68 17.26 -3.15 -18.64
N PRO A 69 16.70 -3.92 -19.59
CA PRO A 69 15.80 -3.38 -20.59
C PRO A 69 14.51 -2.91 -19.90
N ARG A 70 13.95 -1.79 -20.35
CA ARG A 70 12.63 -1.34 -19.90
C ARG A 70 11.54 -2.10 -20.65
N ASP A 71 11.40 -3.38 -20.37
CA ASP A 71 10.41 -4.23 -21.03
C ASP A 71 9.69 -5.14 -20.02
N PHE A 72 8.76 -5.95 -20.54
CA PHE A 72 7.99 -6.88 -19.73
C PHE A 72 8.86 -7.96 -19.06
N VAL A 73 10.03 -8.31 -19.61
CA VAL A 73 10.93 -9.32 -19.03
C VAL A 73 11.52 -8.80 -17.73
N THR A 74 11.90 -7.54 -17.68
CA THR A 74 12.35 -6.87 -16.45
C THR A 74 11.26 -6.85 -15.40
N ASN A 75 10.02 -6.57 -15.78
CA ASN A 75 8.91 -6.59 -14.84
C ASN A 75 8.61 -8.00 -14.32
N ILE A 76 8.79 -9.04 -15.15
CA ILE A 76 8.72 -10.44 -14.67
C ILE A 76 9.83 -10.74 -13.67
N LEU A 77 11.06 -10.29 -13.91
CA LEU A 77 12.17 -10.44 -12.97
C LEU A 77 11.88 -9.71 -11.65
N ARG A 78 11.38 -8.48 -11.69
CA ARG A 78 10.96 -7.72 -10.50
C ARG A 78 9.90 -8.47 -9.69
N ILE A 79 8.87 -9.00 -10.35
CA ILE A 79 7.83 -9.82 -9.71
C ILE A 79 8.43 -11.08 -9.09
N GLY A 80 9.36 -11.76 -9.79
CA GLY A 80 10.07 -12.93 -9.29
C GLY A 80 10.90 -12.62 -8.04
N ILE A 81 11.71 -11.57 -8.09
CA ILE A 81 12.52 -11.09 -6.96
C ILE A 81 11.63 -10.74 -5.76
N THR A 82 10.53 -10.02 -6.00
CA THR A 82 9.57 -9.67 -4.94
C THR A 82 9.05 -10.90 -4.23
N GLN A 83 8.68 -11.93 -4.97
CA GLN A 83 8.17 -13.19 -4.41
C GLN A 83 9.23 -13.95 -3.63
N ILE A 84 10.48 -14.01 -4.13
CA ILE A 84 11.58 -14.77 -3.53
C ILE A 84 12.07 -14.10 -2.24
N LEU A 85 12.27 -12.78 -2.25
CA LEU A 85 12.93 -12.08 -1.14
C LEU A 85 11.97 -11.50 -0.11
N PHE A 86 10.77 -11.07 -0.49
CA PHE A 86 9.90 -10.28 0.38
C PHE A 86 8.56 -10.93 0.70
N LEU A 87 8.18 -11.97 -0.05
CA LEU A 87 6.95 -12.72 0.18
C LEU A 87 7.26 -14.16 0.60
N ARG A 88 6.37 -14.74 1.43
CA ARG A 88 6.51 -16.14 1.85
C ARG A 88 5.97 -17.11 0.78
N ILE A 89 6.53 -17.03 -0.43
CA ILE A 89 6.15 -17.87 -1.56
C ILE A 89 7.26 -18.88 -1.80
N PRO A 90 6.95 -20.16 -2.06
CA PRO A 90 7.96 -21.16 -2.41
C PRO A 90 8.77 -20.72 -3.63
N GLU A 91 10.11 -20.75 -3.51
CA GLU A 91 11.02 -20.23 -4.52
C GLU A 91 10.85 -20.91 -5.88
N TYR A 92 10.66 -22.25 -5.87
CA TYR A 92 10.42 -23.00 -7.10
C TYR A 92 9.17 -22.51 -7.85
N SER A 93 8.12 -22.11 -7.12
CA SER A 93 6.89 -21.57 -7.70
C SER A 93 7.14 -20.21 -8.35
N ALA A 94 7.85 -19.31 -7.65
CA ALA A 94 8.20 -18.00 -8.17
C ALA A 94 9.04 -18.11 -9.46
N VAL A 95 10.06 -18.98 -9.46
CA VAL A 95 10.92 -19.20 -10.62
C VAL A 95 10.15 -19.81 -11.79
N ASN A 96 9.41 -20.90 -11.56
CA ASN A 96 8.72 -21.63 -12.64
C ASN A 96 7.63 -20.78 -13.30
N ILE A 97 6.83 -20.04 -12.51
CA ILE A 97 5.77 -19.20 -13.07
C ILE A 97 6.38 -18.05 -13.87
N SER A 98 7.44 -17.40 -13.36
CA SER A 98 8.14 -16.33 -14.09
C SER A 98 8.72 -16.83 -15.42
N ALA A 99 9.37 -17.99 -15.42
CA ALA A 99 9.90 -18.62 -16.63
C ALA A 99 8.78 -18.95 -17.65
N ASN A 100 7.64 -19.45 -17.17
CA ASN A 100 6.50 -19.76 -18.03
C ASN A 100 5.86 -18.49 -18.65
N LEU A 101 5.78 -17.39 -17.90
CA LEU A 101 5.29 -16.10 -18.44
C LEU A 101 6.19 -15.59 -19.57
N VAL A 102 7.50 -15.68 -19.40
CA VAL A 102 8.44 -15.30 -20.48
C VAL A 102 8.31 -16.25 -21.69
N LYS A 103 8.20 -17.56 -21.44
CA LYS A 103 8.08 -18.58 -22.49
C LYS A 103 6.91 -18.32 -23.46
N LYS A 104 5.80 -17.80 -22.95
CA LYS A 104 4.62 -17.45 -23.75
C LYS A 104 4.88 -16.34 -24.78
N ARG A 105 5.79 -15.38 -24.48
CA ARG A 105 5.99 -14.16 -25.28
C ARG A 105 7.38 -14.10 -25.95
N LYS A 106 8.44 -14.54 -25.26
CA LYS A 106 9.84 -14.54 -25.71
C LYS A 106 10.55 -15.83 -25.26
N LYS A 107 10.28 -16.94 -25.95
CA LYS A 107 10.77 -18.28 -25.60
C LYS A 107 12.31 -18.32 -25.42
N ASN A 108 13.07 -17.57 -26.22
CA ASN A 108 14.53 -17.49 -26.16
C ASN A 108 15.07 -16.89 -24.84
N LEU A 109 14.27 -16.12 -24.09
CA LEU A 109 14.69 -15.52 -22.82
C LEU A 109 14.27 -16.36 -21.59
N THR A 110 13.62 -17.50 -21.78
CA THR A 110 13.17 -18.37 -20.69
C THR A 110 14.33 -18.85 -19.81
N ASN A 111 15.43 -19.32 -20.45
CA ASN A 111 16.61 -19.79 -19.74
C ASN A 111 17.32 -18.67 -18.99
N PHE A 112 17.35 -17.47 -19.57
CA PHE A 112 17.93 -16.28 -18.94
C PHE A 112 17.16 -15.93 -17.64
N VAL A 113 15.83 -15.78 -17.71
CA VAL A 113 15.01 -15.47 -16.53
C VAL A 113 15.15 -16.55 -15.45
N ASN A 114 15.13 -17.83 -15.86
CA ASN A 114 15.30 -18.94 -14.94
C ASN A 114 16.70 -18.91 -14.25
N ALA A 115 17.76 -18.64 -15.01
CA ALA A 115 19.13 -18.55 -14.46
C ALA A 115 19.27 -17.40 -13.45
N VAL A 116 18.75 -16.20 -13.78
CA VAL A 116 18.80 -15.02 -12.91
C VAL A 116 18.06 -15.30 -11.61
N LEU A 117 16.79 -15.76 -11.68
CA LEU A 117 15.99 -15.97 -10.47
C LEU A 117 16.54 -17.12 -9.62
N ARG A 118 17.07 -18.19 -10.21
CA ARG A 118 17.73 -19.27 -9.45
C ARG A 118 19.01 -18.80 -8.75
N GLN A 119 19.77 -17.88 -9.37
CA GLN A 119 20.93 -17.31 -8.71
C GLN A 119 20.50 -16.45 -7.51
N ILE A 120 19.44 -15.64 -7.66
CA ILE A 120 18.86 -14.86 -6.57
C ILE A 120 18.36 -15.75 -5.42
N CYS A 121 17.78 -16.92 -5.73
CA CYS A 121 17.42 -17.89 -4.70
C CYS A 121 18.64 -18.40 -3.91
N ARG A 122 19.75 -18.71 -4.60
CA ARG A 122 20.99 -19.15 -3.95
C ARG A 122 21.61 -18.07 -3.05
N ASP A 123 21.52 -16.82 -3.47
CA ASP A 123 22.09 -15.67 -2.78
C ASP A 123 21.12 -15.03 -1.75
N LYS A 124 19.94 -15.59 -1.55
CA LYS A 124 18.83 -15.01 -0.79
C LYS A 124 19.22 -14.51 0.60
N GLU A 125 19.89 -15.33 1.39
CA GLU A 125 20.27 -14.96 2.76
C GLU A 125 21.24 -13.77 2.77
N LYS A 126 22.23 -13.80 1.87
CA LYS A 126 23.18 -12.70 1.69
C LYS A 126 22.49 -11.43 1.21
N LEU A 127 21.52 -11.54 0.30
CA LEU A 127 20.77 -10.38 -0.19
C LEU A 127 19.93 -9.78 0.93
N ILE A 128 19.22 -10.61 1.72
CA ILE A 128 18.40 -10.14 2.82
C ILE A 128 19.24 -9.47 3.92
N SER A 129 20.40 -9.99 4.26
CA SER A 129 21.28 -9.39 5.27
C SER A 129 21.86 -8.04 4.83
N ASN A 130 21.98 -7.80 3.53
CA ASN A 130 22.53 -6.57 2.93
C ASN A 130 21.46 -5.57 2.46
N LEU A 131 20.18 -5.74 2.86
CA LEU A 131 19.13 -4.80 2.50
C LEU A 131 19.34 -3.44 3.19
N HIS A 132 19.33 -2.39 2.39
CA HIS A 132 19.46 -1.01 2.86
C HIS A 132 18.13 -0.28 2.70
N ILE A 133 17.33 -0.27 3.74
CA ILE A 133 15.95 0.26 3.75
C ILE A 133 15.86 1.69 3.23
N GLN A 134 16.81 2.55 3.62
CA GLN A 134 16.87 3.95 3.19
C GLN A 134 17.03 4.11 1.66
N LYS A 135 17.56 3.10 0.95
CA LYS A 135 17.72 3.15 -0.51
C LYS A 135 16.38 3.09 -1.26
N ASN A 136 15.29 2.68 -0.58
CA ASN A 136 13.95 2.69 -1.18
C ASN A 136 13.29 4.08 -1.19
N ILE A 137 13.89 5.05 -0.51
CA ILE A 137 13.40 6.42 -0.47
C ILE A 137 14.20 7.27 -1.45
N PRO A 138 13.56 8.06 -2.32
CA PRO A 138 14.27 9.00 -3.19
C PRO A 138 15.22 9.88 -2.37
N GLN A 139 16.45 10.03 -2.86
CA GLN A 139 17.52 10.70 -2.12
C GLN A 139 17.14 12.12 -1.66
N TRP A 140 16.40 12.86 -2.48
CA TRP A 140 15.97 14.22 -2.13
C TRP A 140 14.98 14.23 -0.96
N ILE A 141 14.07 13.25 -0.87
CA ILE A 141 13.15 13.10 0.27
C ILE A 141 13.93 12.74 1.54
N PHE A 142 14.79 11.72 1.45
CA PHE A 142 15.58 11.28 2.61
C PHE A 142 16.50 12.39 3.14
N SER A 143 17.13 13.17 2.23
CA SER A 143 17.97 14.31 2.59
C SER A 143 17.18 15.41 3.29
N ASN A 144 15.97 15.72 2.83
CA ASN A 144 15.09 16.68 3.49
C ASN A 144 14.66 16.20 4.88
N TRP A 145 14.28 14.94 5.02
CA TRP A 145 13.96 14.38 6.34
C TRP A 145 15.14 14.43 7.30
N LYS A 146 16.34 14.05 6.82
CA LYS A 146 17.57 14.13 7.60
C LYS A 146 17.87 15.55 8.08
N LYS A 147 17.70 16.54 7.20
CA LYS A 147 17.91 17.96 7.52
C LYS A 147 16.90 18.47 8.55
N SER A 148 15.62 18.13 8.41
CA SER A 148 14.55 18.67 9.25
C SER A 148 14.39 17.94 10.59
N PHE A 149 14.65 16.62 10.63
CA PHE A 149 14.32 15.78 11.78
C PHE A 149 15.51 14.98 12.36
N GLY A 150 16.68 15.08 11.74
CA GLY A 150 17.85 14.26 12.09
C GLY A 150 17.83 12.87 11.47
N ILE A 151 18.97 12.17 11.56
CA ILE A 151 19.17 10.88 10.88
C ILE A 151 18.28 9.77 11.44
N ASP A 152 18.10 9.73 12.78
CA ASP A 152 17.34 8.66 13.43
C ASP A 152 15.86 8.67 13.07
N LEU A 153 15.23 9.86 13.03
CA LEU A 153 13.85 9.99 12.59
C LEU A 153 13.70 9.75 11.10
N ALA A 154 14.63 10.23 10.27
CA ALA A 154 14.62 9.96 8.84
C ALA A 154 14.68 8.45 8.55
N GLN A 155 15.49 7.69 9.27
CA GLN A 155 15.54 6.23 9.17
C GLN A 155 14.24 5.56 9.63
N LYS A 156 13.61 6.04 10.71
CA LYS A 156 12.31 5.55 11.18
C LYS A 156 11.22 5.80 10.14
N PHE A 157 11.21 6.96 9.50
CA PHE A 157 10.26 7.28 8.42
C PHE A 157 10.47 6.36 7.21
N ALA A 158 11.72 6.18 6.76
CA ALA A 158 12.05 5.25 5.68
C ALA A 158 11.57 3.82 6.00
N ASN A 159 11.83 3.33 7.22
CA ASN A 159 11.34 2.03 7.68
C ASN A 159 9.81 1.93 7.65
N GLN A 160 9.12 3.01 8.02
CA GLN A 160 7.65 3.01 8.03
C GLN A 160 7.06 2.95 6.63
N CYS A 161 7.68 3.61 5.64
CA CYS A 161 7.24 3.57 4.24
C CYS A 161 7.27 2.16 3.62
N LEU A 162 8.12 1.26 4.13
CA LEU A 162 8.21 -0.12 3.64
C LEU A 162 7.21 -1.08 4.27
N LYS A 163 6.56 -0.66 5.36
CA LYS A 163 5.57 -1.48 6.04
C LYS A 163 4.21 -1.35 5.39
N GLU A 164 3.44 -2.43 5.46
CA GLU A 164 2.03 -2.35 5.13
C GLU A 164 1.32 -1.40 6.10
N PRO A 165 0.53 -0.42 5.60
CA PRO A 165 -0.17 0.51 6.46
C PRO A 165 -1.23 -0.21 7.30
N TYR A 166 -1.39 0.26 8.53
CA TYR A 166 -2.54 -0.13 9.34
C TYR A 166 -3.82 0.47 8.78
N LEU A 167 -4.93 -0.17 9.07
CA LEU A 167 -6.26 0.38 8.87
C LEU A 167 -6.69 1.11 10.14
N ASP A 168 -6.94 2.41 10.01
CA ASP A 168 -7.47 3.25 11.08
C ASP A 168 -8.94 3.50 10.80
N ILE A 169 -9.78 3.18 11.77
CA ILE A 169 -11.23 3.25 11.71
C ILE A 169 -11.67 4.26 12.76
N ASN A 170 -12.34 5.33 12.30
CA ASN A 170 -12.87 6.37 13.16
C ASN A 170 -14.33 6.03 13.50
N ILE A 171 -14.66 5.96 14.77
CA ILE A 171 -15.98 5.63 15.29
C ILE A 171 -16.77 6.92 15.49
N LYS A 172 -18.03 6.96 15.08
CA LYS A 172 -18.91 8.11 15.32
C LYS A 172 -19.05 8.40 16.81
N LYS A 173 -19.06 9.68 17.15
CA LYS A 173 -19.37 10.14 18.50
C LYS A 173 -20.75 9.61 18.92
N ASN A 174 -20.88 9.24 20.20
CA ASN A 174 -22.10 8.67 20.80
C ASN A 174 -22.48 7.24 20.38
N GLU A 175 -21.68 6.56 19.60
CA GLU A 175 -21.79 5.12 19.44
C GLU A 175 -21.14 4.38 20.65
N PHE A 176 -21.30 3.09 20.75
CA PHE A 176 -20.84 2.25 21.86
C PHE A 176 -19.46 2.63 22.44
N SER A 177 -19.14 2.15 23.65
CA SER A 177 -17.83 2.38 24.21
C SER A 177 -16.70 1.92 23.26
N LEU A 178 -15.60 2.67 23.18
CA LEU A 178 -14.43 2.35 22.35
C LEU A 178 -13.87 0.94 22.62
N LYS A 179 -14.00 0.45 23.86
CA LYS A 179 -13.58 -0.90 24.22
C LYS A 179 -14.39 -1.97 23.47
N ASN A 180 -15.69 -1.76 23.30
CA ASN A 180 -16.55 -2.67 22.54
C ASN A 180 -16.17 -2.65 21.06
N TRP A 181 -15.89 -1.49 20.49
CA TRP A 181 -15.46 -1.34 19.10
C TRP A 181 -14.08 -1.95 18.83
N SER A 182 -13.12 -1.79 19.74
CA SER A 182 -11.81 -2.43 19.56
C SER A 182 -11.91 -3.95 19.55
N ASN A 183 -12.79 -4.53 20.35
CA ASN A 183 -13.07 -5.97 20.33
C ASN A 183 -13.80 -6.40 19.05
N ALA A 184 -14.87 -5.70 18.65
CA ALA A 184 -15.67 -6.03 17.47
C ALA A 184 -14.86 -5.94 16.16
N LEU A 185 -13.95 -4.97 16.08
CA LEU A 185 -13.10 -4.76 14.91
C LEU A 185 -11.75 -5.51 15.00
N ASN A 186 -11.48 -6.22 16.10
CA ASN A 186 -10.21 -6.87 16.38
C ASN A 186 -9.03 -5.90 16.21
N GLY A 187 -9.12 -4.75 16.86
CA GLY A 187 -8.16 -3.66 16.78
C GLY A 187 -7.72 -3.15 18.15
N LYS A 188 -6.95 -2.07 18.16
CA LYS A 188 -6.49 -1.38 19.36
C LYS A 188 -6.93 0.08 19.32
N ASN A 189 -7.39 0.60 20.44
CA ASN A 189 -7.63 2.04 20.57
C ASN A 189 -6.30 2.79 20.44
N LEU A 190 -6.31 3.86 19.66
CA LEU A 190 -5.12 4.68 19.43
C LEU A 190 -5.20 5.99 20.22
N PHE A 191 -6.03 6.91 19.79
CA PHE A 191 -6.41 8.14 20.49
C PHE A 191 -7.77 8.61 19.95
N GLY A 192 -8.50 9.42 20.75
CA GLY A 192 -9.88 9.80 20.41
C GLY A 192 -10.73 8.56 20.11
N GLU A 193 -11.58 8.65 19.11
CA GLU A 193 -12.48 7.58 18.67
C GLU A 193 -11.88 6.67 17.59
N ILE A 194 -10.54 6.49 17.58
CA ILE A 194 -9.84 5.74 16.54
C ILE A 194 -9.46 4.35 17.00
N VAL A 195 -9.93 3.34 16.26
CA VAL A 195 -9.49 1.95 16.39
C VAL A 195 -8.52 1.62 15.24
N ARG A 196 -7.31 1.23 15.58
CA ARG A 196 -6.28 0.77 14.65
C ARG A 196 -6.21 -0.74 14.60
N LYS A 197 -6.24 -1.30 13.39
CA LYS A 197 -6.04 -2.74 13.17
C LYS A 197 -5.06 -3.01 12.03
N LYS A 198 -4.56 -4.26 11.95
CA LYS A 198 -3.86 -4.71 10.75
C LYS A 198 -4.84 -4.72 9.57
N ASN A 199 -4.37 -4.28 8.41
CA ASN A 199 -5.17 -4.30 7.19
C ASN A 199 -5.28 -5.75 6.67
N THR A 200 -6.33 -6.46 7.07
CA THR A 200 -6.58 -7.85 6.68
C THR A 200 -8.03 -8.02 6.26
N GLY A 201 -8.25 -8.66 5.12
CA GLY A 201 -9.59 -8.93 4.58
C GLY A 201 -10.20 -7.74 3.83
N SER A 202 -11.47 -7.89 3.44
CA SER A 202 -12.23 -6.80 2.83
C SER A 202 -12.78 -5.85 3.90
N ILE A 203 -12.88 -4.57 3.57
CA ILE A 203 -13.46 -3.56 4.46
C ILE A 203 -14.95 -3.81 4.64
N GLU A 204 -15.60 -4.32 3.60
CA GLU A 204 -17.03 -4.64 3.57
C GLU A 204 -17.40 -5.78 4.54
N ASP A 205 -16.41 -6.65 4.86
CA ASP A 205 -16.59 -7.75 5.83
C ASP A 205 -16.46 -7.29 7.29
N LEU A 206 -16.12 -6.02 7.53
CA LEU A 206 -15.98 -5.52 8.89
C LEU A 206 -17.34 -5.30 9.55
N SER A 207 -17.39 -5.58 10.86
CA SER A 207 -18.60 -5.41 11.67
C SER A 207 -19.19 -4.02 11.50
N ASN A 208 -20.50 -3.96 11.24
CA ASN A 208 -21.29 -2.73 11.10
C ASN A 208 -20.83 -1.80 9.95
N TYR A 209 -20.25 -2.35 8.88
CA TYR A 209 -19.89 -1.59 7.68
C TYR A 209 -21.10 -0.85 7.08
N SER A 210 -22.22 -1.57 6.91
CA SER A 210 -23.45 -1.03 6.31
C SER A 210 -24.21 -0.07 7.22
N ASP A 211 -23.91 -0.05 8.53
CA ASP A 211 -24.65 0.75 9.51
C ASP A 211 -24.20 2.23 9.54
N GLY A 212 -23.12 2.54 8.84
CA GLY A 212 -22.54 3.89 8.80
C GLY A 212 -22.11 4.43 10.17
N LYS A 213 -21.71 3.55 11.10
CA LYS A 213 -21.29 3.90 12.47
C LYS A 213 -19.84 4.27 12.59
N TRP A 214 -19.07 4.09 11.54
CA TRP A 214 -17.65 4.40 11.46
C TRP A 214 -17.27 4.70 10.01
N TRP A 215 -16.07 5.26 9.84
CA TRP A 215 -15.47 5.49 8.52
C TRP A 215 -13.96 5.25 8.57
N ILE A 216 -13.34 5.09 7.41
CA ILE A 216 -11.89 4.90 7.30
C ILE A 216 -11.23 6.26 7.12
N GLN A 217 -10.29 6.56 8.02
CA GLN A 217 -9.45 7.75 7.94
C GLN A 217 -8.20 7.50 8.76
N SER A 218 -7.00 7.75 8.19
CA SER A 218 -5.77 7.58 8.95
C SER A 218 -5.74 8.49 10.18
N ALA A 219 -5.18 8.00 11.27
CA ALA A 219 -5.08 8.76 12.52
C ALA A 219 -4.37 10.10 12.32
N SER A 220 -3.33 10.16 11.47
CA SER A 220 -2.64 11.41 11.16
C SER A 220 -3.53 12.39 10.40
N ALA A 221 -4.42 11.91 9.52
CA ALA A 221 -5.35 12.75 8.78
C ALA A 221 -6.50 13.30 9.66
N SER A 222 -6.78 12.68 10.82
CA SER A 222 -7.77 13.17 11.78
C SER A 222 -7.26 14.32 12.68
N VAL A 223 -5.94 14.44 12.83
CA VAL A 223 -5.32 15.42 13.75
C VAL A 223 -5.71 16.88 13.45
N PRO A 224 -5.70 17.37 12.18
CA PRO A 224 -6.11 18.74 11.91
C PRO A 224 -7.53 19.06 12.36
N VAL A 225 -8.49 18.14 12.12
CA VAL A 225 -9.88 18.33 12.55
C VAL A 225 -9.98 18.31 14.07
N ASN A 226 -9.27 17.42 14.76
CA ASN A 226 -9.23 17.40 16.22
C ASN A 226 -8.70 18.72 16.81
N ILE A 227 -7.68 19.32 16.19
CA ILE A 227 -7.17 20.63 16.60
C ILE A 227 -8.25 21.72 16.43
N ILE A 228 -8.96 21.71 15.30
CA ILE A 228 -10.06 22.64 15.03
C ILE A 228 -11.18 22.47 16.07
N CYS A 229 -11.60 21.23 16.32
CA CYS A 229 -12.64 20.94 17.32
C CYS A 229 -12.25 21.46 18.71
N ASN A 230 -11.04 21.13 19.17
CA ASN A 230 -10.54 21.57 20.48
C ASN A 230 -10.43 23.09 20.58
N TYR A 231 -10.10 23.78 19.49
CA TYR A 231 -10.06 25.25 19.45
C TYR A 231 -11.46 25.84 19.64
N PHE A 232 -12.45 25.37 18.87
CA PHE A 232 -13.82 25.88 18.95
C PHE A 232 -14.52 25.55 20.27
N GLU A 233 -14.22 24.38 20.85
CA GLU A 233 -14.69 24.03 22.21
C GLU A 233 -14.17 25.02 23.25
N LYS A 234 -12.88 25.42 23.20
CA LYS A 234 -12.29 26.37 24.14
C LYS A 234 -12.89 27.77 24.08
N ILE A 235 -13.35 28.20 22.92
CA ILE A 235 -13.96 29.53 22.76
C ILE A 235 -15.48 29.51 22.84
N ASN A 236 -16.09 28.35 23.22
CA ASN A 236 -17.55 28.15 23.30
C ASN A 236 -18.30 28.53 22.03
N TYR A 237 -17.71 28.28 20.87
CA TYR A 237 -18.30 28.64 19.56
C TYR A 237 -18.97 27.43 18.92
N CYS A 238 -20.31 27.44 18.85
CA CYS A 238 -21.08 26.23 18.54
C CYS A 238 -21.58 26.09 17.08
N LYS A 239 -21.46 27.12 16.23
CA LYS A 239 -21.95 27.05 14.84
C LYS A 239 -20.97 27.72 13.89
N THR A 240 -20.13 26.91 13.26
CA THR A 240 -19.15 27.40 12.28
C THR A 240 -19.38 26.75 10.94
N ASN A 241 -19.38 27.58 9.89
CA ASN A 241 -19.30 27.10 8.52
C ASN A 241 -17.84 26.87 8.18
N ILE A 242 -17.51 25.68 7.71
CA ILE A 242 -16.16 25.28 7.32
C ILE A 242 -16.15 24.98 5.83
N LEU A 243 -15.18 25.55 5.12
CA LEU A 243 -14.87 25.17 3.74
C LEU A 243 -13.69 24.19 3.75
N GLU A 244 -13.93 22.99 3.24
CA GLU A 244 -12.88 22.00 2.99
C GLU A 244 -12.53 21.96 1.51
N VAL A 245 -11.26 22.20 1.18
CA VAL A 245 -10.73 22.16 -0.19
C VAL A 245 -9.87 20.91 -0.35
N GLY A 246 -10.14 20.11 -1.39
CA GLY A 246 -9.54 18.78 -1.57
C GLY A 246 -10.20 17.77 -0.64
N ALA A 247 -11.53 17.68 -0.69
CA ALA A 247 -12.32 16.91 0.27
C ALA A 247 -12.28 15.40 0.04
N ALA A 248 -12.14 14.94 -1.21
CA ALA A 248 -12.16 13.50 -1.53
C ALA A 248 -11.02 12.74 -0.82
N PRO A 249 -11.27 11.53 -0.33
CA PRO A 249 -12.50 10.73 -0.34
C PRO A 249 -13.48 11.04 0.82
N GLY A 250 -13.37 12.18 1.50
CA GLY A 250 -14.36 12.66 2.48
C GLY A 250 -14.07 12.33 3.94
N GLY A 251 -12.90 11.81 4.28
CA GLY A 251 -12.59 11.42 5.67
C GLY A 251 -12.65 12.58 6.66
N LYS A 252 -12.07 13.75 6.32
CA LYS A 252 -12.12 14.95 7.16
C LYS A 252 -13.52 15.60 7.15
N THR A 253 -14.17 15.60 5.97
CA THR A 253 -15.58 16.05 5.85
C THR A 253 -16.47 15.30 6.82
N THR A 254 -16.40 13.96 6.80
CA THR A 254 -17.18 13.11 7.72
C THR A 254 -16.88 13.42 9.18
N GLN A 255 -15.61 13.59 9.53
CA GLN A 255 -15.19 13.92 10.88
C GLN A 255 -15.70 15.30 11.32
N LEU A 256 -15.67 16.31 10.46
CA LEU A 256 -16.21 17.64 10.74
C LEU A 256 -17.75 17.58 10.94
N CYS A 257 -18.47 16.87 10.06
CA CYS A 257 -19.92 16.69 10.17
C CYS A 257 -20.30 15.94 11.46
N ASP A 258 -19.57 14.91 11.86
CA ASP A 258 -19.78 14.19 13.12
C ASP A 258 -19.58 15.10 14.35
N ASN A 259 -18.72 16.13 14.23
CA ASN A 259 -18.53 17.18 15.22
C ASN A 259 -19.53 18.35 15.08
N LYS A 260 -20.61 18.19 14.30
CA LYS A 260 -21.71 19.16 14.14
C LYS A 260 -21.34 20.48 13.45
N PHE A 261 -20.23 20.52 12.68
CA PHE A 261 -19.92 21.66 11.83
C PHE A 261 -20.77 21.63 10.54
N ASN A 262 -21.10 22.81 10.02
CA ASN A 262 -21.64 22.98 8.68
C ASN A 262 -20.48 22.96 7.68
N VAL A 263 -20.37 21.95 6.84
CA VAL A 263 -19.24 21.76 5.94
C VAL A 263 -19.66 21.99 4.49
N THR A 264 -18.93 22.87 3.81
CA THR A 264 -18.95 22.95 2.35
C THR A 264 -17.67 22.26 1.83
N ALA A 265 -17.86 21.15 1.13
CA ALA A 265 -16.74 20.34 0.61
C ALA A 265 -16.55 20.62 -0.88
N LEU A 266 -15.30 20.93 -1.29
CA LEU A 266 -14.90 21.12 -2.68
C LEU A 266 -13.82 20.11 -3.06
N ASP A 267 -13.98 19.49 -4.22
CA ASP A 267 -12.96 18.65 -4.85
C ASP A 267 -13.00 18.80 -6.37
N ILE A 268 -11.93 18.39 -7.06
CA ILE A 268 -11.82 18.40 -8.52
C ILE A 268 -12.30 17.09 -9.16
N SER A 269 -12.54 16.05 -8.36
CA SER A 269 -12.95 14.72 -8.81
C SER A 269 -14.41 14.41 -8.46
#